data_6125d4fe14095e48237e3010cdeef7f8
#
_entry.id   6125d4fe14095e48237e3010cdeef7f8
#
_cell.length_a   1.000
_cell.length_b   1.000
_cell.length_c   1.000
_cell.angle_alpha   90.00
_cell.angle_beta   90.00
_cell.angle_gamma   90.00
#
_symmetry.space_group_name_H-M   'P 1'
#
loop_
_entity.id
_entity.type
_entity.pdbx_description
1 polymer ?
#
loop_
_entity_poly.entity_id
_entity_poly.type
_entity_poly.pdbx_seq_one_letter_code
_entity_poly.pdbx_strand_id
1 'polypeptide(L)'
;PNLNLLGTREPEIYGKESLDDVENSLQDLADKENISMKFMQSNAEHQIIDAIQAAKNDSTKFIIINPGPFTHTSIALRDTFLGTQIPFIEVHISNIYKREEFRKKSFLSDLSVGVIVGLGINGYSYAFMQALKYLRSN
;
A
#
# COMPACT_ATOMS: atom_id res chain seq x y z
N PRO A 1 -2.45 5.15 -7.69
CA PRO A 1 -2.29 6.20 -8.69
C PRO A 1 -1.59 7.42 -8.11
N ASN A 2 -0.95 8.20 -8.99
CA ASN A 2 -0.25 9.44 -8.67
C ASN A 2 1.00 9.31 -7.78
N LEU A 3 1.34 8.15 -7.28
CA LEU A 3 2.56 7.96 -6.48
C LEU A 3 3.84 8.13 -7.30
N ASN A 4 3.74 8.01 -8.62
CA ASN A 4 4.83 8.37 -9.53
C ASN A 4 5.22 9.86 -9.45
N LEU A 5 4.35 10.71 -8.90
CA LEU A 5 4.59 12.14 -8.66
C LEU A 5 5.12 12.42 -7.24
N LEU A 6 5.37 11.40 -6.44
CA LEU A 6 5.89 11.56 -5.09
C LEU A 6 7.24 12.30 -5.11
N GLY A 7 7.41 13.26 -4.20
CA GLY A 7 8.57 14.15 -4.16
C GLY A 7 8.42 15.45 -4.98
N THR A 8 7.50 15.46 -5.96
CA THR A 8 7.26 16.64 -6.81
C THR A 8 5.88 17.26 -6.62
N ARG A 9 4.92 16.47 -6.13
CA ARG A 9 3.53 16.89 -5.89
C ARG A 9 3.31 17.21 -4.42
N GLU A 10 2.82 18.42 -4.15
CA GLU A 10 2.40 18.87 -2.80
C GLU A 10 3.40 18.43 -1.72
N PRO A 11 4.70 18.84 -1.79
CA PRO A 11 5.74 18.33 -0.88
C PRO A 11 5.48 18.64 0.60
N GLU A 12 4.69 19.67 0.89
CA GLU A 12 4.22 20.00 2.24
C GLU A 12 3.26 18.97 2.82
N ILE A 13 2.60 18.16 1.98
CA ILE A 13 1.67 17.09 2.39
C ILE A 13 2.35 15.73 2.34
N TYR A 14 3.10 15.44 1.26
CA TYR A 14 3.63 14.11 0.95
C TYR A 14 5.14 13.98 1.22
N GLY A 15 5.86 15.10 1.51
CA GLY A 15 7.30 15.10 1.67
C GLY A 15 8.07 15.24 0.34
N LYS A 16 9.40 15.30 0.43
CA LYS A 16 10.32 15.47 -0.71
C LYS A 16 10.86 14.16 -1.27
N GLU A 17 10.71 13.08 -0.53
CA GLU A 17 11.19 11.76 -0.92
C GLU A 17 10.41 11.24 -2.12
N SER A 18 11.11 10.59 -3.02
CA SER A 18 10.55 9.98 -4.23
C SER A 18 10.02 8.56 -3.97
N LEU A 19 9.29 8.03 -4.94
CA LEU A 19 8.89 6.62 -4.91
C LEU A 19 10.09 5.68 -4.89
N ASP A 20 11.16 6.01 -5.62
CA ASP A 20 12.40 5.23 -5.63
C ASP A 20 13.04 5.19 -4.23
N ASP A 21 13.00 6.30 -3.48
CA ASP A 21 13.49 6.33 -2.10
C ASP A 21 12.70 5.36 -1.20
N VAL A 22 11.39 5.29 -1.38
CA VAL A 22 10.53 4.34 -0.66
C VAL A 22 10.88 2.90 -1.02
N GLU A 23 10.99 2.60 -2.32
CA GLU A 23 11.31 1.25 -2.80
C GLU A 23 12.69 0.80 -2.32
N ASN A 24 13.71 1.66 -2.42
CA ASN A 24 15.06 1.34 -1.93
C ASN A 24 15.07 1.06 -0.42
N SER A 25 14.38 1.87 0.36
CA SER A 25 14.27 1.68 1.80
C SER A 25 13.59 0.35 2.17
N LEU A 26 12.52 -0.01 1.47
CA LEU A 26 11.83 -1.27 1.68
C LEU A 26 12.65 -2.47 1.21
N GLN A 27 13.39 -2.34 0.09
CA GLN A 27 14.28 -3.40 -0.39
C GLN A 27 15.39 -3.68 0.61
N ASP A 28 15.98 -2.64 1.20
CA ASP A 28 17.00 -2.79 2.25
C ASP A 28 16.47 -3.54 3.47
N LEU A 29 15.23 -3.25 3.88
CA LEU A 29 14.58 -3.97 4.97
C LEU A 29 14.31 -5.44 4.61
N ALA A 30 13.81 -5.67 3.39
CA ALA A 30 13.51 -7.02 2.89
C ALA A 30 14.78 -7.88 2.81
N ASP A 31 15.89 -7.32 2.33
CA ASP A 31 17.18 -7.99 2.23
C ASP A 31 17.71 -8.42 3.61
N LYS A 32 17.61 -7.54 4.61
CA LYS A 32 18.01 -7.85 6.00
C LYS A 32 17.22 -9.01 6.61
N GLU A 33 15.97 -9.16 6.19
CA GLU A 33 15.06 -10.18 6.69
C GLU A 33 14.96 -11.42 5.79
N ASN A 34 15.73 -11.46 4.69
CA ASN A 34 15.70 -12.50 3.66
C ASN A 34 14.30 -12.69 3.05
N ILE A 35 13.61 -11.59 2.82
CA ILE A 35 12.27 -11.56 2.20
C ILE A 35 12.39 -11.13 0.74
N SER A 36 11.79 -11.90 -0.16
CA SER A 36 11.61 -11.47 -1.54
C SER A 36 10.49 -10.43 -1.61
N MET A 37 10.75 -9.31 -2.26
CA MET A 37 9.79 -8.22 -2.40
C MET A 37 9.63 -7.82 -3.87
N LYS A 38 8.40 -7.52 -4.26
CA LYS A 38 8.07 -6.98 -5.58
C LYS A 38 7.40 -5.63 -5.40
N PHE A 39 7.72 -4.72 -6.30
CA PHE A 39 7.14 -3.37 -6.30
C PHE A 39 6.33 -3.16 -7.57
N MET A 40 5.26 -2.41 -7.44
CA MET A 40 4.40 -2.03 -8.56
C MET A 40 3.73 -0.70 -8.26
N GLN A 41 3.71 0.17 -9.24
CA GLN A 41 2.93 1.41 -9.22
C GLN A 41 2.21 1.56 -10.55
N SER A 42 0.95 1.97 -10.51
CA SER A 42 0.18 2.29 -11.72
C SER A 42 -0.90 3.32 -11.42
N ASN A 43 -1.22 4.11 -12.44
CA ASN A 43 -2.38 4.99 -12.45
C ASN A 43 -3.64 4.29 -12.97
N ALA A 44 -3.48 3.10 -13.55
CA ALA A 44 -4.57 2.32 -14.12
C ALA A 44 -5.12 1.33 -13.09
N GLU A 45 -6.38 1.49 -12.71
CA GLU A 45 -7.06 0.63 -11.73
C GLU A 45 -6.99 -0.85 -12.11
N HIS A 46 -7.24 -1.17 -13.39
CA HIS A 46 -7.21 -2.56 -13.87
C HIS A 46 -5.83 -3.20 -13.73
N GLN A 47 -4.74 -2.45 -13.93
CA GLN A 47 -3.39 -2.99 -13.75
C GLN A 47 -3.10 -3.36 -12.29
N ILE A 48 -3.63 -2.59 -11.35
CA ILE A 48 -3.50 -2.89 -9.92
C ILE A 48 -4.32 -4.15 -9.59
N ILE A 49 -5.52 -4.25 -10.11
CA ILE A 49 -6.38 -5.44 -9.98
C ILE A 49 -5.68 -6.68 -10.54
N ASP A 50 -5.17 -6.59 -11.77
CA ASP A 50 -4.48 -7.69 -12.43
C ASP A 50 -3.24 -8.14 -11.64
N ALA A 51 -2.46 -7.19 -11.10
CA ALA A 51 -1.29 -7.49 -10.28
C ALA A 51 -1.67 -8.22 -8.98
N ILE A 52 -2.74 -7.82 -8.30
CA ILE A 52 -3.22 -8.50 -7.08
C ILE A 52 -3.73 -9.90 -7.42
N GLN A 53 -4.43 -10.07 -8.52
CA GLN A 53 -4.88 -11.40 -8.98
C GLN A 53 -3.70 -12.32 -9.33
N ALA A 54 -2.68 -11.79 -10.02
CA ALA A 54 -1.46 -12.54 -10.34
C ALA A 54 -0.71 -12.95 -9.06
N ALA A 55 -0.70 -12.12 -8.05
CA ALA A 55 -0.06 -12.39 -6.76
C ALA A 55 -0.61 -13.64 -6.06
N LYS A 56 -1.87 -14.02 -6.33
CA LYS A 56 -2.45 -15.26 -5.82
C LYS A 56 -1.70 -16.50 -6.33
N ASN A 57 -1.14 -16.44 -7.53
CA ASN A 57 -0.51 -17.56 -8.21
C ASN A 57 1.02 -17.56 -8.15
N ASP A 58 1.63 -16.48 -7.67
CA ASP A 58 3.09 -16.30 -7.67
C ASP A 58 3.74 -16.47 -6.29
N SER A 59 3.03 -17.09 -5.35
CA SER A 59 3.48 -17.32 -3.97
C SER A 59 3.55 -16.07 -3.08
N THR A 60 3.04 -14.93 -3.48
CA THR A 60 2.93 -13.74 -2.64
C THR A 60 2.08 -14.05 -1.39
N LYS A 61 2.62 -13.74 -0.22
CA LYS A 61 1.99 -14.06 1.07
C LYS A 61 1.32 -12.86 1.73
N PHE A 62 1.71 -11.65 1.33
CA PHE A 62 1.20 -10.43 1.94
C PHE A 62 1.33 -9.25 0.96
N ILE A 63 0.43 -8.29 1.05
CA ILE A 63 0.45 -7.08 0.22
C ILE A 63 0.46 -5.84 1.12
N ILE A 64 1.32 -4.89 0.81
CA ILE A 64 1.27 -3.53 1.34
C ILE A 64 0.77 -2.65 0.21
N ILE A 65 -0.35 -2.01 0.39
CA ILE A 65 -0.95 -1.19 -0.65
C ILE A 65 -1.19 0.24 -0.20
N ASN A 66 -0.73 1.20 -1.01
CA ASN A 66 -1.24 2.55 -0.96
C ASN A 66 -2.19 2.74 -2.15
N PRO A 67 -3.50 2.62 -1.94
CA PRO A 67 -4.47 2.71 -3.04
C PRO A 67 -4.69 4.15 -3.50
N GLY A 68 -4.17 5.14 -2.77
CA GLY A 68 -4.44 6.54 -3.06
C GLY A 68 -5.94 6.81 -3.11
N PRO A 69 -6.42 7.59 -4.09
CA PRO A 69 -7.84 7.90 -4.21
C PRO A 69 -8.73 6.68 -4.52
N PHE A 70 -8.19 5.59 -5.01
CA PHE A 70 -8.99 4.38 -5.27
C PHE A 70 -9.58 3.77 -4.00
N THR A 71 -9.00 4.05 -2.83
CA THR A 71 -9.60 3.61 -1.56
C THR A 71 -11.01 4.17 -1.35
N HIS A 72 -11.29 5.35 -1.90
CA HIS A 72 -12.57 6.04 -1.75
C HIS A 72 -13.58 5.69 -2.85
N THR A 73 -13.17 4.99 -3.91
CA THR A 73 -13.98 4.82 -5.12
C THR A 73 -14.06 3.37 -5.62
N SER A 74 -13.05 2.52 -5.34
CA SER A 74 -12.93 1.25 -6.02
C SER A 74 -13.56 0.09 -5.26
N ILE A 75 -14.79 -0.23 -5.60
CA ILE A 75 -15.43 -1.49 -5.22
C ILE A 75 -14.73 -2.67 -5.92
N ALA A 76 -14.22 -2.46 -7.14
CA ALA A 76 -13.49 -3.51 -7.87
C ALA A 76 -12.22 -3.97 -7.15
N LEU A 77 -11.44 -3.05 -6.56
CA LEU A 77 -10.31 -3.42 -5.70
C LEU A 77 -10.76 -4.17 -4.44
N ARG A 78 -11.84 -3.74 -3.81
CA ARG A 78 -12.43 -4.45 -2.68
C ARG A 78 -12.75 -5.90 -3.04
N ASP A 79 -13.44 -6.11 -4.14
CA ASP A 79 -13.83 -7.45 -4.61
C ASP A 79 -12.59 -8.30 -4.97
N THR A 80 -11.54 -7.66 -5.47
CA THR A 80 -10.27 -8.34 -5.77
C THR A 80 -9.62 -8.89 -4.49
N PHE A 81 -9.56 -8.13 -3.43
CA PHE A 81 -9.03 -8.63 -2.14
C PHE A 81 -9.90 -9.71 -1.53
N LEU A 82 -11.22 -9.60 -1.63
CA LEU A 82 -12.14 -10.65 -1.21
C LEU A 82 -11.93 -11.95 -2.02
N GLY A 83 -11.72 -11.84 -3.33
CA GLY A 83 -11.53 -13.00 -4.20
C GLY A 83 -10.16 -13.65 -4.07
N THR A 84 -9.11 -12.89 -3.83
CA THR A 84 -7.75 -13.42 -3.68
C THR A 84 -7.45 -13.91 -2.27
N GLN A 85 -8.08 -13.31 -1.27
CA GLN A 85 -7.87 -13.59 0.15
C GLN A 85 -6.43 -13.41 0.63
N ILE A 86 -5.62 -12.63 -0.12
CA ILE A 86 -4.26 -12.29 0.32
C ILE A 86 -4.37 -11.22 1.42
N PRO A 87 -3.77 -11.46 2.60
CA PRO A 87 -3.78 -10.45 3.66
C PRO A 87 -3.01 -9.21 3.22
N PHE A 88 -3.51 -8.04 3.64
CA PHE A 88 -2.88 -6.78 3.26
C PHE A 88 -2.97 -5.72 4.35
N ILE A 89 -2.08 -4.75 4.27
CA ILE A 89 -2.11 -3.50 5.05
C ILE A 89 -2.34 -2.34 4.08
N GLU A 90 -3.32 -1.48 4.41
CA GLU A 90 -3.58 -0.24 3.70
C GLU A 90 -2.71 0.89 4.28
N VAL A 91 -2.00 1.62 3.41
CA VAL A 91 -1.12 2.72 3.81
C VAL A 91 -1.55 4.01 3.11
N HIS A 92 -1.61 5.10 3.85
CA HIS A 92 -1.77 6.46 3.35
C HIS A 92 -0.68 7.34 3.92
N ILE A 93 0.04 8.06 3.05
CA ILE A 93 1.14 8.95 3.43
C ILE A 93 0.63 10.13 4.23
N SER A 94 -0.41 10.81 3.72
CA SER A 94 -1.04 11.94 4.40
C SER A 94 -2.06 11.48 5.44
N ASN A 95 -2.33 12.35 6.42
CA ASN A 95 -3.46 12.13 7.31
C ASN A 95 -4.76 12.49 6.59
N ILE A 96 -5.41 11.48 6.03
CA ILE A 96 -6.66 11.62 5.26
C ILE A 96 -7.80 12.22 6.09
N TYR A 97 -7.76 12.09 7.42
CA TYR A 97 -8.78 12.61 8.33
C TYR A 97 -8.68 14.13 8.55
N LYS A 98 -7.55 14.75 8.16
CA LYS A 98 -7.36 16.21 8.14
C LYS A 98 -7.69 16.83 6.79
N ARG A 99 -8.14 16.05 5.84
CA ARG A 99 -8.44 16.47 4.47
C ARG A 99 -9.94 16.52 4.21
N GLU A 100 -10.35 16.51 2.95
CA GLU A 100 -11.75 16.62 2.55
C GLU A 100 -12.59 15.44 3.08
N GLU A 101 -13.85 15.69 3.35
CA GLU A 101 -14.76 14.72 3.98
C GLU A 101 -14.84 13.38 3.22
N PHE A 102 -14.80 13.43 1.88
CA PHE A 102 -14.87 12.22 1.05
C PHE A 102 -13.67 11.27 1.26
N ARG A 103 -12.55 11.73 1.83
CA ARG A 103 -11.36 10.91 2.12
C ARG A 103 -11.47 10.09 3.40
N LYS A 104 -12.49 10.32 4.21
CA LYS A 104 -12.68 9.59 5.48
C LYS A 104 -13.20 8.17 5.30
N LYS A 105 -13.78 7.86 4.14
CA LYS A 105 -14.31 6.53 3.85
C LYS A 105 -13.35 5.75 2.97
N SER A 106 -13.06 4.50 3.35
CA SER A 106 -12.34 3.52 2.55
C SER A 106 -13.22 2.30 2.27
N PHE A 107 -13.15 1.78 1.04
CA PHE A 107 -13.73 0.50 0.67
C PHE A 107 -12.82 -0.69 0.99
N LEU A 108 -11.60 -0.45 1.49
CA LEU A 108 -10.60 -1.48 1.75
C LEU A 108 -10.29 -1.68 3.23
N SER A 109 -10.41 -0.63 4.04
CA SER A 109 -9.91 -0.64 5.42
C SER A 109 -10.49 -1.75 6.29
N ASP A 110 -11.77 -2.06 6.14
CA ASP A 110 -12.45 -3.11 6.90
C ASP A 110 -12.01 -4.53 6.52
N LEU A 111 -11.40 -4.71 5.34
CA LEU A 111 -10.86 -6.00 4.87
C LEU A 111 -9.39 -6.18 5.23
N SER A 112 -8.68 -5.10 5.53
CA SER A 112 -7.24 -5.11 5.78
C SER A 112 -6.89 -5.71 7.15
N VAL A 113 -5.67 -6.22 7.28
CA VAL A 113 -5.10 -6.59 8.59
C VAL A 113 -4.92 -5.36 9.48
N GLY A 114 -4.70 -4.20 8.87
CA GLY A 114 -4.56 -2.92 9.55
C GLY A 114 -4.41 -1.77 8.58
N VAL A 115 -4.52 -0.56 9.10
CA VAL A 115 -4.41 0.69 8.32
C VAL A 115 -3.36 1.59 8.96
N ILE A 116 -2.46 2.14 8.16
CA ILE A 116 -1.49 3.14 8.58
C ILE A 116 -1.76 4.44 7.84
N VAL A 117 -1.98 5.50 8.57
CA VAL A 117 -2.42 6.80 8.03
C VAL A 117 -1.60 7.94 8.61
N GLY A 118 -1.07 8.82 7.76
CA GLY A 118 -0.54 10.10 8.19
C GLY A 118 0.89 10.09 8.72
N LEU A 119 1.62 9.02 8.56
CA LEU A 119 3.00 8.87 9.05
C LEU A 119 4.05 9.09 7.94
N GLY A 120 3.67 9.76 6.84
CA GLY A 120 4.56 9.97 5.71
C GLY A 120 5.00 8.65 5.08
N ILE A 121 6.17 8.66 4.46
CA ILE A 121 6.74 7.46 3.83
C ILE A 121 7.17 6.40 4.85
N ASN A 122 7.41 6.79 6.10
CA ASN A 122 7.72 5.82 7.17
C ASN A 122 6.60 4.80 7.39
N GLY A 123 5.37 5.15 7.00
CA GLY A 123 4.22 4.24 7.05
C GLY A 123 4.47 2.93 6.31
N TYR A 124 5.21 2.95 5.21
CA TYR A 124 5.56 1.73 4.48
C TYR A 124 6.50 0.80 5.27
N SER A 125 7.49 1.36 5.94
CA SER A 125 8.40 0.59 6.80
C SER A 125 7.67 -0.04 7.98
N TYR A 126 6.76 0.68 8.60
CA TYR A 126 5.92 0.14 9.68
C TYR A 126 4.98 -0.95 9.18
N ALA A 127 4.42 -0.78 7.99
CA ALA A 127 3.59 -1.81 7.35
C ALA A 127 4.41 -3.08 7.07
N PHE A 128 5.65 -2.93 6.58
CA PHE A 128 6.55 -4.06 6.34
C PHE A 128 6.85 -4.82 7.64
N MET A 129 7.20 -4.12 8.71
CA MET A 129 7.49 -4.74 10.01
C MET A 129 6.27 -5.50 10.54
N GLN A 130 5.08 -4.93 10.40
CA GLN A 130 3.85 -5.58 10.84
C GLN A 130 3.49 -6.78 9.96
N ALA A 131 3.67 -6.68 8.64
CA ALA A 131 3.49 -7.80 7.71
C ALA A 131 4.41 -8.98 8.06
N LEU A 132 5.67 -8.69 8.35
CA LEU A 132 6.64 -9.69 8.76
C LEU A 132 6.24 -10.38 10.06
N LYS A 133 5.81 -9.63 11.06
CA LYS A 133 5.28 -10.16 12.31
C LYS A 133 4.06 -11.05 12.08
N TYR A 134 3.13 -10.59 11.26
CA TYR A 134 1.93 -11.35 10.90
C TYR A 134 2.28 -12.70 10.26
N LEU A 135 3.19 -12.70 9.28
CA LEU A 135 3.60 -13.92 8.58
C LEU A 135 4.35 -14.91 9.48
N ARG A 136 5.11 -14.41 10.48
CA ARG A 136 5.84 -15.26 11.43
C ARG A 136 4.94 -15.83 12.53
N SER A 137 3.77 -15.26 12.73
CA SER A 137 2.81 -15.70 13.76
C SER A 137 1.69 -16.57 13.19
N ASN A 138 1.60 -16.68 11.89
CA ASN A 138 0.62 -17.47 11.17
C ASN A 138 1.36 -18.34 10.15
#